data_fd4e2aed784433f2ac8f4fd86c3db3e9
#
_entry.id   fd4e2aed784433f2ac8f4fd86c3db3e9
#
_cell.length_a   1.000
_cell.length_b   1.000
_cell.length_c   1.000
_cell.angle_alpha   90.00
_cell.angle_beta   90.00
_cell.angle_gamma   90.00
#
_symmetry.space_group_name_H-M   'P 1'
#
loop_
_entity.id
_entity.type
_entity.pdbx_description
1 polymer ?
#
loop_
_entity_poly.entity_id
_entity_poly.type
_entity_poly.pdbx_seq_one_letter_code
_entity_poly.pdbx_strand_id
1 'polypeptide(L)'
;HSYIKQANAKGYKVLLLDSPIIGHLIQKMEGNKENISFARVDGDTLENLIKKDEAIISKISDKEKETLKPIIEEVVKEGGYTVQLEPLDSQSLPFVLTQPEFMRRMKEMQQTGGGGMMGNMPDMYNLVVNTNHELVGQILNTKTKKKKERLIPVSYTHLTLPTILL
;
A
#
# COMPACT_ATOMS: atom_id res chain seq x y z
N HIS A 1 -5.50 8.73 -8.30
CA HIS A 1 -4.61 9.73 -8.95
C HIS A 1 -3.34 10.08 -8.16
N SER A 2 -3.30 9.91 -6.82
CA SER A 2 -2.10 10.18 -5.99
C SER A 2 -0.93 9.25 -6.32
N TYR A 3 -1.17 7.96 -6.48
CA TYR A 3 -0.15 6.97 -6.83
C TYR A 3 0.52 7.25 -8.17
N ILE A 4 -0.28 7.62 -9.19
CA ILE A 4 0.24 8.01 -10.52
C ILE A 4 1.14 9.25 -10.40
N LYS A 5 0.71 10.25 -9.64
CA LYS A 5 1.51 11.47 -9.40
C LYS A 5 2.84 11.15 -8.73
N GLN A 6 2.83 10.27 -7.71
CA GLN A 6 4.05 9.84 -7.02
C GLN A 6 5.00 9.09 -7.96
N ALA A 7 4.48 8.17 -8.78
CA ALA A 7 5.29 7.44 -9.75
C ALA A 7 5.91 8.40 -10.78
N ASN A 8 5.12 9.32 -11.32
CA ASN A 8 5.61 10.31 -12.28
C ASN A 8 6.64 11.28 -11.66
N ALA A 9 6.47 11.69 -10.40
CA ALA A 9 7.44 12.54 -9.69
C ALA A 9 8.80 11.84 -9.50
N LYS A 10 8.81 10.51 -9.43
CA LYS A 10 10.03 9.69 -9.39
C LYS A 10 10.58 9.33 -10.79
N GLY A 11 9.99 9.88 -11.86
CA GLY A 11 10.43 9.67 -13.24
C GLY A 11 9.89 8.39 -13.90
N TYR A 12 8.97 7.67 -13.25
CA TYR A 12 8.37 6.47 -13.82
C TYR A 12 7.17 6.80 -14.69
N LYS A 13 7.01 6.03 -15.78
CA LYS A 13 5.85 6.12 -16.66
C LYS A 13 4.81 5.10 -16.23
N VAL A 14 3.57 5.53 -16.14
CA VAL A 14 2.43 4.67 -15.76
C VAL A 14 1.58 4.43 -17.00
N LEU A 15 1.30 3.16 -17.30
CA LEU A 15 0.36 2.76 -18.34
C LEU A 15 -1.04 2.73 -17.75
N LEU A 16 -1.99 3.37 -18.41
CA LEU A 16 -3.41 3.27 -18.10
C LEU A 16 -4.01 2.20 -19.02
N LEU A 17 -4.42 1.09 -18.43
CA LEU A 17 -5.00 -0.04 -19.15
C LEU A 17 -6.47 -0.17 -18.71
N ASP A 18 -7.38 0.11 -19.61
CA ASP A 18 -8.82 0.25 -19.35
C ASP A 18 -9.62 -0.71 -20.24
N SER A 19 -9.46 -2.01 -20.02
CA SER A 19 -10.25 -3.00 -20.76
C SER A 19 -10.36 -4.31 -19.98
N PRO A 20 -11.51 -4.99 -19.99
CA PRO A 20 -11.67 -6.29 -19.33
C PRO A 20 -10.71 -7.38 -19.82
N ILE A 21 -10.19 -7.28 -21.05
CA ILE A 21 -9.26 -8.26 -21.65
C ILE A 21 -7.82 -8.09 -21.16
N ILE A 22 -7.52 -6.97 -20.45
CA ILE A 22 -6.15 -6.63 -20.05
C ILE A 22 -5.55 -7.70 -19.13
N GLY A 23 -6.32 -8.29 -18.24
CA GLY A 23 -5.84 -9.36 -17.36
C GLY A 23 -5.25 -10.55 -18.15
N HIS A 24 -5.93 -10.98 -19.20
CA HIS A 24 -5.46 -12.06 -20.07
C HIS A 24 -4.23 -11.64 -20.90
N LEU A 25 -4.21 -10.40 -21.38
CA LEU A 25 -3.07 -9.87 -22.13
C LEU A 25 -1.81 -9.83 -21.25
N ILE A 26 -1.92 -9.29 -20.04
CA ILE A 26 -0.83 -9.22 -19.05
C ILE A 26 -0.31 -10.63 -18.76
N GLN A 27 -1.18 -11.56 -18.43
CA GLN A 27 -0.80 -12.94 -18.13
C GLN A 27 -0.07 -13.60 -19.29
N LYS A 28 -0.53 -13.38 -20.54
CA LYS A 28 0.14 -13.88 -21.74
C LYS A 28 1.49 -13.22 -21.97
N MET A 29 1.62 -11.94 -21.70
CA MET A 29 2.89 -11.21 -21.85
C MET A 29 3.92 -11.63 -20.81
N GLU A 30 3.52 -11.80 -19.55
CA GLU A 30 4.37 -12.29 -18.47
C GLU A 30 4.82 -13.75 -18.72
N GLY A 31 3.94 -14.59 -19.24
CA GLY A 31 4.26 -15.99 -19.57
C GLY A 31 5.19 -16.17 -20.77
N ASN A 32 5.20 -15.23 -21.72
CA ASN A 32 6.00 -15.32 -22.93
C ASN A 32 7.37 -14.60 -22.86
N LYS A 33 7.61 -13.80 -21.83
CA LYS A 33 8.82 -12.98 -21.69
C LYS A 33 9.35 -13.06 -20.26
N GLU A 34 10.49 -13.70 -20.09
CA GLU A 34 11.13 -13.97 -18.80
C GLU A 34 11.48 -12.72 -17.96
N ASN A 35 11.49 -11.52 -18.58
CA ASN A 35 11.96 -10.30 -17.92
C ASN A 35 10.91 -9.17 -17.87
N ILE A 36 9.63 -9.49 -18.07
CA ILE A 36 8.56 -8.50 -17.97
C ILE A 36 7.61 -8.91 -16.86
N SER A 37 7.36 -7.99 -15.95
CA SER A 37 6.39 -8.11 -14.88
C SER A 37 5.52 -6.86 -14.84
N PHE A 38 4.23 -7.05 -14.66
CA PHE A 38 3.27 -5.96 -14.51
C PHE A 38 2.79 -5.89 -13.07
N ALA A 39 2.88 -4.73 -12.48
CA ALA A 39 2.35 -4.46 -11.17
C ALA A 39 1.48 -3.21 -11.19
N ARG A 40 0.43 -3.20 -10.38
CA ARG A 40 -0.38 -2.00 -10.20
C ARG A 40 0.34 -1.01 -9.31
N VAL A 41 0.20 0.27 -9.60
CA VAL A 41 0.81 1.36 -8.80
C VAL A 41 0.24 1.47 -7.39
N ASP A 42 -0.89 0.84 -7.11
CA ASP A 42 -1.53 0.76 -5.80
C ASP A 42 -1.39 -0.63 -5.13
N GLY A 43 -0.69 -1.56 -5.78
CA GLY A 43 -0.47 -2.92 -5.27
C GLY A 43 0.52 -2.98 -4.12
N ASP A 44 1.49 -2.08 -4.12
CA ASP A 44 2.50 -1.94 -3.07
C ASP A 44 3.09 -0.52 -3.09
N THR A 45 4.02 -0.23 -2.17
CA THR A 45 4.80 1.01 -2.20
C THR A 45 5.71 1.05 -3.43
N LEU A 46 6.01 2.24 -3.95
CA LEU A 46 6.87 2.38 -5.12
C LEU A 46 8.28 1.79 -4.90
N GLU A 47 8.75 1.85 -3.67
CA GLU A 47 10.03 1.29 -3.26
C GLU A 47 10.07 -0.24 -3.40
N ASN A 48 8.94 -0.92 -3.12
CA ASN A 48 8.80 -2.36 -3.27
C ASN A 48 8.52 -2.77 -4.72
N LEU A 49 7.69 -2.00 -5.44
CA LEU A 49 7.35 -2.26 -6.85
C LEU A 49 8.59 -2.12 -7.75
N ILE A 50 9.45 -1.15 -7.45
CA ILE A 50 10.65 -0.85 -8.23
C ILE A 50 11.85 -0.97 -7.31
N LYS A 51 12.44 -2.15 -7.28
CA LYS A 51 13.63 -2.43 -6.48
C LYS A 51 14.77 -1.53 -6.94
N LYS A 52 15.33 -0.78 -5.98
CA LYS A 52 16.57 -0.05 -6.14
C LYS A 52 17.70 -0.84 -5.49
N ASP A 53 18.90 -0.67 -5.99
CA ASP A 53 20.09 -1.34 -5.45
C ASP A 53 20.43 -0.86 -4.02
N GLU A 54 19.95 0.32 -3.62
CA GLU A 54 20.18 0.88 -2.29
C GLU A 54 18.97 0.61 -1.38
N ALA A 55 19.20 -0.14 -0.30
CA ALA A 55 18.19 -0.34 0.73
C ALA A 55 18.02 0.92 1.58
N ILE A 56 16.79 1.40 1.71
CA ILE A 56 16.47 2.53 2.58
C ILE A 56 16.50 2.03 4.04
N ILE A 57 17.31 2.68 4.86
CA ILE A 57 17.45 2.32 6.27
C ILE A 57 16.40 3.06 7.10
N SER A 58 15.79 2.36 8.05
CA SER A 58 14.82 2.93 8.98
C SER A 58 15.50 3.91 9.96
N LYS A 59 14.89 5.09 10.13
CA LYS A 59 15.34 6.10 11.12
C LYS A 59 14.93 5.76 12.55
N ILE A 60 13.96 4.85 12.73
CA ILE A 60 13.50 4.41 14.04
C ILE A 60 14.04 3.02 14.35
N SER A 61 14.34 2.77 15.62
CA SER A 61 14.82 1.49 16.14
C SER A 61 13.69 0.43 16.16
N ASP A 62 14.07 -0.83 16.28
CA ASP A 62 13.09 -1.91 16.35
C ASP A 62 12.20 -1.81 17.59
N LYS A 63 12.73 -1.34 18.73
CA LYS A 63 11.94 -1.05 19.94
C LYS A 63 10.88 0.03 19.71
N GLU A 64 11.22 1.07 18.93
CA GLU A 64 10.28 2.11 18.56
C GLU A 64 9.20 1.58 17.62
N LYS A 65 9.56 0.69 16.69
CA LYS A 65 8.59 0.00 15.82
C LYS A 65 7.61 -0.86 16.63
N GLU A 66 8.10 -1.64 17.59
CA GLU A 66 7.27 -2.45 18.49
C GLU A 66 6.31 -1.59 19.33
N THR A 67 6.71 -0.39 19.68
CA THR A 67 5.85 0.57 20.41
C THR A 67 4.84 1.26 19.49
N LEU A 68 5.26 1.60 18.28
CA LEU A 68 4.45 2.35 17.30
C LEU A 68 3.31 1.51 16.72
N LYS A 69 3.63 0.26 16.36
CA LYS A 69 2.69 -0.62 15.65
C LYS A 69 1.35 -0.78 16.38
N PRO A 70 1.30 -1.17 17.68
CA PRO A 70 0.03 -1.34 18.39
C PRO A 70 -0.76 -0.02 18.54
N ILE A 71 -0.07 1.12 18.61
CA ILE A 71 -0.74 2.43 18.68
C ILE A 71 -1.51 2.70 17.39
N ILE A 72 -0.90 2.40 16.25
CA ILE A 72 -1.54 2.60 14.94
C ILE A 72 -2.65 1.57 14.73
N GLU A 73 -2.41 0.30 15.04
CA GLU A 73 -3.42 -0.77 14.94
C GLU A 73 -4.68 -0.46 15.76
N GLU A 74 -4.53 0.11 16.96
CA GLU A 74 -5.66 0.52 17.80
C GLU A 74 -6.51 1.61 17.13
N VAL A 75 -5.86 2.58 16.50
CA VAL A 75 -6.55 3.70 15.84
C VAL A 75 -7.28 3.27 14.56
N VAL A 76 -6.68 2.34 13.80
CA VAL A 76 -7.22 1.90 12.50
C VAL A 76 -8.02 0.61 12.59
N LYS A 77 -8.29 0.12 13.77
CA LYS A 77 -8.94 -1.17 14.03
C LYS A 77 -10.25 -1.36 13.28
N GLU A 78 -11.06 -0.30 13.17
CA GLU A 78 -12.36 -0.35 12.50
C GLU A 78 -12.25 -0.51 10.98
N GLY A 79 -11.10 -0.14 10.40
CA GLY A 79 -10.86 -0.24 8.96
C GLY A 79 -10.42 -1.61 8.47
N GLY A 80 -10.10 -2.54 9.37
CA GLY A 80 -9.65 -3.90 9.00
C GLY A 80 -8.32 -3.94 8.25
N TYR A 81 -7.45 -2.94 8.46
CA TYR A 81 -6.16 -2.85 7.79
C TYR A 81 -5.08 -3.68 8.49
N THR A 82 -4.19 -4.27 7.69
CA THR A 82 -2.93 -4.84 8.21
C THR A 82 -1.87 -3.75 8.24
N VAL A 83 -1.37 -3.41 9.43
CA VAL A 83 -0.34 -2.37 9.60
C VAL A 83 1.05 -2.93 9.33
N GLN A 84 1.77 -2.29 8.40
CA GLN A 84 3.15 -2.58 8.05
C GLN A 84 4.01 -1.34 8.29
N LEU A 85 5.18 -1.52 8.90
CA LEU A 85 6.13 -0.43 9.17
C LEU A 85 7.30 -0.59 8.22
N GLU A 86 7.46 0.34 7.28
CA GLU A 86 8.49 0.27 6.25
C GLU A 86 9.32 1.56 6.17
N PRO A 87 10.61 1.45 5.93
CA PRO A 87 11.45 2.61 5.64
C PRO A 87 11.25 3.03 4.20
N LEU A 88 10.50 4.11 3.98
CA LEU A 88 10.34 4.73 2.67
C LEU A 88 11.15 6.03 2.61
N ASP A 89 11.17 6.66 1.43
CA ASP A 89 11.73 7.99 1.28
C ASP A 89 11.06 8.97 2.27
N SER A 90 11.84 9.80 2.94
CA SER A 90 11.33 10.76 3.95
C SER A 90 10.37 11.80 3.37
N GLN A 91 10.42 12.03 2.06
CA GLN A 91 9.51 12.91 1.32
C GLN A 91 8.26 12.18 0.81
N SER A 92 8.23 10.85 0.89
CA SER A 92 7.05 10.06 0.58
C SER A 92 5.98 10.23 1.65
N LEU A 93 4.72 9.87 1.37
CA LEU A 93 3.63 10.01 2.32
C LEU A 93 3.91 9.27 3.64
N PRO A 94 3.42 9.77 4.79
CA PRO A 94 3.57 9.10 6.08
C PRO A 94 2.81 7.79 6.17
N PHE A 95 1.68 7.70 5.46
CA PHE A 95 0.83 6.52 5.38
C PHE A 95 0.49 6.25 3.92
N VAL A 96 0.57 5.00 3.50
CA VAL A 96 0.20 4.55 2.15
C VAL A 96 -0.72 3.34 2.31
N LEU A 97 -1.89 3.39 1.66
CA LEU A 97 -2.81 2.27 1.62
C LEU A 97 -2.52 1.45 0.36
N THR A 98 -2.22 0.17 0.52
CA THR A 98 -1.96 -0.72 -0.61
C THR A 98 -2.90 -1.93 -0.59
N GLN A 99 -3.20 -2.47 -1.77
CA GLN A 99 -3.98 -3.68 -1.91
C GLN A 99 -3.10 -4.77 -2.53
N PRO A 100 -2.74 -5.83 -1.76
CA PRO A 100 -1.88 -6.89 -2.26
C PRO A 100 -2.42 -7.48 -3.57
N GLU A 101 -1.58 -7.52 -4.59
CA GLU A 101 -1.94 -7.99 -5.93
C GLU A 101 -2.51 -9.41 -5.93
N PHE A 102 -1.96 -10.29 -5.10
CA PHE A 102 -2.45 -11.65 -4.93
C PHE A 102 -3.92 -11.69 -4.49
N MET A 103 -4.28 -10.90 -3.49
CA MET A 103 -5.65 -10.85 -2.96
C MET A 103 -6.64 -10.31 -4.00
N ARG A 104 -6.20 -9.30 -4.75
CA ARG A 104 -6.99 -8.73 -5.84
C ARG A 104 -7.23 -9.75 -6.96
N ARG A 105 -6.17 -10.40 -7.45
CA ARG A 105 -6.28 -11.43 -8.51
C ARG A 105 -7.15 -12.61 -8.08
N MET A 106 -7.05 -13.01 -6.81
CA MET A 106 -7.87 -14.07 -6.25
C MET A 106 -9.36 -13.69 -6.23
N LYS A 107 -9.68 -12.44 -5.87
CA LYS A 107 -11.04 -11.92 -5.90
C LYS A 107 -11.60 -11.83 -7.33
N GLU A 108 -10.82 -11.36 -8.29
CA GLU A 108 -11.20 -11.31 -9.70
C GLU A 108 -11.46 -12.72 -10.28
N MET A 109 -10.62 -13.69 -9.92
CA MET A 109 -10.80 -15.07 -10.33
C MET A 109 -12.10 -15.67 -9.77
N GLN A 110 -12.48 -15.33 -8.55
CA GLN A 110 -13.77 -15.74 -7.97
C GLN A 110 -14.95 -15.14 -8.73
N GLN A 111 -14.87 -13.87 -9.13
CA GLN A 111 -15.95 -13.20 -9.86
C GLN A 111 -16.13 -13.73 -11.27
N THR A 112 -15.05 -14.13 -11.94
CA THR A 112 -15.07 -14.61 -13.34
C THR A 112 -15.19 -16.10 -13.48
N GLY A 113 -14.80 -16.89 -12.46
CA GLY A 113 -14.64 -18.35 -12.54
C GLY A 113 -15.79 -19.19 -11.99
N GLY A 114 -16.93 -18.62 -11.58
CA GLY A 114 -18.09 -19.39 -11.10
C GLY A 114 -17.86 -20.17 -9.80
N GLY A 115 -16.82 -19.90 -9.05
CA GLY A 115 -16.44 -20.57 -7.82
C GLY A 115 -17.28 -20.14 -6.61
N GLY A 116 -18.59 -20.43 -6.61
CA GLY A 116 -19.52 -20.14 -5.51
C GLY A 116 -19.26 -20.86 -4.18
N MET A 117 -18.11 -21.49 -4.01
CA MET A 117 -17.80 -22.33 -2.85
C MET A 117 -16.92 -21.65 -1.79
N MET A 118 -16.23 -20.57 -2.14
CA MET A 118 -15.50 -19.73 -1.19
C MET A 118 -16.24 -18.41 -1.03
N GLY A 119 -16.98 -18.24 0.06
CA GLY A 119 -17.80 -17.06 0.35
C GLY A 119 -17.09 -15.71 0.05
N ASN A 120 -17.86 -14.65 0.09
CA ASN A 120 -17.38 -13.29 -0.24
C ASN A 120 -16.15 -12.93 0.63
N MET A 121 -14.94 -13.07 0.05
CA MET A 121 -13.71 -12.69 0.77
C MET A 121 -13.70 -11.19 0.99
N PRO A 122 -13.48 -10.73 2.22
CA PRO A 122 -13.37 -9.30 2.48
C PRO A 122 -12.15 -8.71 1.76
N ASP A 123 -12.27 -7.45 1.37
CA ASP A 123 -11.14 -6.71 0.84
C ASP A 123 -10.06 -6.58 1.93
N MET A 124 -8.85 -7.00 1.63
CA MET A 124 -7.70 -6.85 2.52
C MET A 124 -6.80 -5.74 2.01
N TYR A 125 -6.53 -4.79 2.87
CA TYR A 125 -5.64 -3.67 2.58
C TYR A 125 -4.50 -3.64 3.60
N ASN A 126 -3.33 -3.23 3.14
CA ASN A 126 -2.21 -2.93 4.01
C ASN A 126 -2.12 -1.41 4.21
N LEU A 127 -2.00 -1.00 5.46
CA LEU A 127 -1.61 0.36 5.81
C LEU A 127 -0.10 0.39 6.05
N VAL A 128 0.64 0.82 5.05
CA VAL A 128 2.09 1.00 5.15
C VAL A 128 2.39 2.34 5.81
N VAL A 129 3.16 2.29 6.87
CA VAL A 129 3.59 3.45 7.66
C VAL A 129 5.05 3.72 7.37
N ASN A 130 5.34 4.90 6.84
CA ASN A 130 6.69 5.31 6.53
C ASN A 130 7.49 5.67 7.79
N THR A 131 8.36 4.78 8.23
CA THR A 131 9.18 4.97 9.44
C THR A 131 10.16 6.13 9.35
N ASN A 132 10.41 6.65 8.15
CA ASN A 132 11.35 7.75 7.92
C ASN A 132 10.67 9.12 7.81
N HIS A 133 9.34 9.15 7.80
CA HIS A 133 8.60 10.41 7.72
C HIS A 133 8.59 11.15 9.07
N GLU A 134 8.72 12.47 9.04
CA GLU A 134 8.78 13.32 10.23
C GLU A 134 7.58 13.14 11.18
N LEU A 135 6.37 12.97 10.62
CA LEU A 135 5.15 12.76 11.39
C LEU A 135 5.24 11.53 12.31
N VAL A 136 5.90 10.47 11.87
CA VAL A 136 6.08 9.24 12.66
C VAL A 136 6.96 9.52 13.88
N GLY A 137 8.02 10.31 13.72
CA GLY A 137 8.83 10.81 14.83
C GLY A 137 8.01 11.65 15.82
N GLN A 138 7.12 12.52 15.32
CA GLN A 138 6.22 13.32 16.16
C GLN A 138 5.24 12.44 16.94
N ILE A 139 4.69 11.39 16.33
CA ILE A 139 3.81 10.43 17.01
C ILE A 139 4.54 9.71 18.14
N LEU A 140 5.76 9.25 17.90
CA LEU A 140 6.59 8.59 18.91
C LEU A 140 6.90 9.51 20.09
N ASN A 141 7.30 10.75 19.82
CA ASN A 141 7.68 11.75 20.83
C ASN A 141 6.50 12.34 21.59
N THR A 142 5.28 12.15 21.12
CA THR A 142 4.07 12.67 21.77
C THR A 142 3.71 11.82 22.99
N LYS A 143 3.73 12.41 24.19
CA LYS A 143 3.47 11.71 25.47
C LYS A 143 2.00 11.40 25.72
N THR A 144 1.07 12.08 25.07
CA THR A 144 -0.37 11.95 25.35
C THR A 144 -1.07 11.10 24.31
N LYS A 145 -1.72 10.01 24.73
CA LYS A 145 -2.47 9.08 23.86
C LYS A 145 -3.47 9.82 22.96
N LYS A 146 -4.28 10.74 23.50
CA LYS A 146 -5.25 11.55 22.73
C LYS A 146 -4.62 12.40 21.62
N LYS A 147 -3.38 12.90 21.80
CA LYS A 147 -2.69 13.64 20.75
C LYS A 147 -2.15 12.72 19.66
N LYS A 148 -1.68 11.53 20.02
CA LYS A 148 -1.26 10.50 19.05
C LYS A 148 -2.45 10.08 18.18
N GLU A 149 -3.58 9.77 18.79
CA GLU A 149 -4.82 9.40 18.10
C GLU A 149 -5.34 10.48 17.15
N ARG A 150 -5.06 11.76 17.40
CA ARG A 150 -5.43 12.86 16.50
C ARG A 150 -4.49 13.01 15.30
N LEU A 151 -3.21 12.71 15.46
CA LEU A 151 -2.23 12.85 14.38
C LEU A 151 -2.41 11.77 13.30
N ILE A 152 -2.82 10.56 13.70
CA ILE A 152 -3.00 9.44 12.80
C ILE A 152 -4.22 9.62 11.87
N PRO A 153 -5.46 9.89 12.36
CA PRO A 153 -6.65 10.02 11.50
C PRO A 153 -6.54 11.12 10.46
N VAL A 154 -6.01 12.30 10.85
CA VAL A 154 -5.85 13.42 9.92
C VAL A 154 -4.96 13.04 8.73
N SER A 155 -4.02 12.15 8.93
CA SER A 155 -3.06 11.78 7.90
C SER A 155 -3.55 10.66 6.98
N TYR A 156 -4.40 9.75 7.47
CA TYR A 156 -4.91 8.65 6.64
C TYR A 156 -6.30 8.91 6.04
N THR A 157 -7.10 9.84 6.58
CA THR A 157 -8.39 10.23 5.97
C THR A 157 -8.23 10.86 4.59
N HIS A 158 -7.03 11.32 4.23
CA HIS A 158 -6.69 11.76 2.88
C HIS A 158 -6.31 10.61 1.93
N LEU A 159 -6.19 9.39 2.42
CA LEU A 159 -5.99 8.19 1.61
C LEU A 159 -7.33 7.80 0.98
N THR A 160 -7.71 8.49 -0.09
CA THR A 160 -8.79 8.02 -0.93
C THR A 160 -8.34 6.73 -1.59
N LEU A 161 -9.01 5.63 -1.26
CA LEU A 161 -8.92 4.41 -2.06
C LEU A 161 -9.11 4.81 -3.53
N PRO A 162 -8.29 4.28 -4.46
CA PRO A 162 -8.56 4.48 -5.86
C PRO A 162 -9.95 3.91 -6.13
N THR A 163 -10.91 4.79 -6.35
CA THR A 163 -12.21 4.40 -6.87
C THR A 163 -11.92 3.77 -8.20
N ILE A 164 -12.03 2.46 -8.28
CA ILE A 164 -12.09 1.74 -9.55
C ILE A 164 -13.41 2.23 -10.15
N LEU A 165 -13.32 3.21 -11.05
CA LEU A 165 -14.40 3.47 -11.98
C LEU A 165 -14.49 2.22 -12.86
N LEU A 166 -15.53 1.44 -12.62
CA LEU A 166 -16.01 0.40 -13.52
C LEU A 166 -16.41 1.02 -14.85
#